data_dae2904b3054c63e71355f4a70117874
#
_entry.id   dae2904b3054c63e71355f4a70117874
#
_cell.length_a   1.000
_cell.length_b   1.000
_cell.length_c   1.000
_cell.angle_alpha   90.00
_cell.angle_beta   90.00
_cell.angle_gamma   90.00
#
_symmetry.space_group_name_H-M   'P 1'
#
loop_
_entity.id
_entity.type
_entity.pdbx_description
1 polymer ?
#
loop_
_entity_poly.entity_id
_entity_poly.type
_entity_poly.pdbx_seq_one_letter_code
_entity_poly.pdbx_strand_id
1 'polypeptide(L)'
;RTAMIGIPGAWDCHGGVEVNAPQFESFFGALDALMDHLAITPGQSTRWLIDEVVVVAMSEFGRTPLWNGAGGKDHWPFVSAMVAGSGVRGGRSYGATDDGLIGKKVDYRSGSPSDTGDMLGTENLGVALLKLGGVNPDRFLPGIQSFDAILRE
;
A
#
# COMPACT_ATOMS: atom_id res chain seq x y z
N ARG A 1 -18.37 -2.13 -3.65
CA ARG A 1 -18.01 -1.46 -4.93
C ARG A 1 -16.54 -1.06 -4.85
N THR A 2 -15.83 -1.12 -5.97
CA THR A 2 -14.44 -0.67 -6.09
C THR A 2 -14.31 0.34 -7.21
N ALA A 3 -13.41 1.31 -7.03
CA ALA A 3 -12.96 2.21 -8.08
C ALA A 3 -11.43 2.14 -8.13
N MET A 4 -10.87 2.11 -9.33
CA MET A 4 -9.43 2.19 -9.56
C MET A 4 -9.14 3.48 -10.30
N ILE A 5 -8.20 4.25 -9.78
CA ILE A 5 -7.78 5.54 -10.34
C ILE A 5 -6.30 5.44 -10.69
N GLY A 6 -5.98 5.56 -11.97
CA GLY A 6 -4.60 5.70 -12.41
C GLY A 6 -4.12 7.11 -12.18
N ILE A 7 -2.96 7.27 -11.55
CA ILE A 7 -2.31 8.57 -11.35
C ILE A 7 -1.36 8.79 -12.53
N PRO A 8 -1.71 9.69 -13.47
CA PRO A 8 -0.84 9.97 -14.61
C PRO A 8 0.46 10.63 -14.17
N GLY A 9 1.54 10.38 -14.90
CA GLY A 9 2.84 10.97 -14.62
C GLY A 9 3.98 10.16 -15.22
N ALA A 10 5.18 10.73 -15.20
CA ALA A 10 6.42 10.06 -15.62
C ALA A 10 6.99 9.24 -14.44
N TRP A 11 6.23 8.27 -13.91
CA TRP A 11 6.62 7.46 -12.76
C TRP A 11 7.75 6.49 -13.09
N ASP A 12 7.83 6.05 -14.34
CA ASP A 12 8.87 5.12 -14.83
C ASP A 12 10.16 5.84 -15.25
N CYS A 13 10.83 6.44 -14.27
CA CYS A 13 12.02 7.27 -14.46
C CYS A 13 13.31 6.45 -14.40
N HIS A 14 13.75 5.95 -15.56
CA HIS A 14 15.07 5.33 -15.73
C HIS A 14 16.20 6.36 -15.89
N GLY A 15 15.88 7.63 -16.15
CA GLY A 15 16.80 8.75 -16.20
C GLY A 15 16.13 9.99 -15.60
N GLY A 16 16.87 10.77 -14.81
CA GLY A 16 16.36 12.02 -14.26
C GLY A 16 15.23 11.82 -13.24
N VAL A 17 15.54 11.31 -12.03
CA VAL A 17 14.53 11.09 -10.98
C VAL A 17 13.99 12.39 -10.36
N GLU A 18 14.57 13.53 -10.68
CA GLU A 18 14.12 14.85 -10.21
C GLU A 18 12.67 15.16 -10.59
N VAL A 19 12.17 14.56 -11.67
CA VAL A 19 10.77 14.72 -12.08
C VAL A 19 9.78 14.02 -11.11
N ASN A 20 10.25 13.12 -10.26
CA ASN A 20 9.38 12.41 -9.33
C ASN A 20 8.95 13.30 -8.16
N ALA A 21 9.76 14.24 -7.71
CA ALA A 21 9.44 15.07 -6.56
C ALA A 21 8.13 15.85 -6.74
N PRO A 22 7.92 16.63 -7.82
CA PRO A 22 6.65 17.32 -8.04
C PRO A 22 5.47 16.36 -8.27
N GLN A 23 5.73 15.15 -8.78
CA GLN A 23 4.68 14.14 -8.94
C GLN A 23 4.24 13.58 -7.58
N PHE A 24 5.17 13.30 -6.66
CA PHE A 24 4.84 12.90 -5.30
C PHE A 24 4.11 14.01 -4.55
N GLU A 25 4.52 15.26 -4.70
CA GLU A 25 3.81 16.40 -4.10
C GLU A 25 2.37 16.48 -4.60
N SER A 26 2.15 16.38 -5.90
CA SER A 26 0.81 16.35 -6.49
C SER A 26 -0.01 15.15 -6.02
N PHE A 27 0.61 13.97 -5.97
CA PHE A 27 -0.04 12.74 -5.50
C PHE A 27 -0.49 12.85 -4.04
N PHE A 28 0.42 13.25 -3.15
CA PHE A 28 0.09 13.38 -1.73
C PHE A 28 -0.89 14.50 -1.45
N GLY A 29 -0.84 15.61 -2.20
CA GLY A 29 -1.85 16.66 -2.12
C GLY A 29 -3.24 16.19 -2.55
N ALA A 30 -3.34 15.39 -3.61
CA ALA A 30 -4.60 14.81 -4.03
C ALA A 30 -5.13 13.77 -3.03
N LEU A 31 -4.24 12.97 -2.44
CA LEU A 31 -4.60 12.00 -1.42
C LEU A 31 -5.10 12.66 -0.14
N ASP A 32 -4.43 13.71 0.31
CA ASP A 32 -4.84 14.52 1.46
C ASP A 32 -6.25 15.09 1.25
N ALA A 33 -6.48 15.74 0.11
CA ALA A 33 -7.80 16.27 -0.25
C ALA A 33 -8.88 15.18 -0.32
N LEU A 34 -8.54 13.98 -0.81
CA LEU A 34 -9.45 12.83 -0.80
C LEU A 34 -9.80 12.41 0.63
N MET A 35 -8.80 12.26 1.49
CA MET A 35 -9.01 11.85 2.89
C MET A 35 -9.85 12.86 3.65
N ASP A 36 -9.59 14.16 3.49
CA ASP A 36 -10.39 15.23 4.05
C ASP A 36 -11.84 15.17 3.57
N HIS A 37 -12.04 14.98 2.26
CA HIS A 37 -13.37 14.85 1.69
C HIS A 37 -14.14 13.65 2.26
N LEU A 38 -13.50 12.49 2.38
CA LEU A 38 -14.10 11.30 2.97
C LEU A 38 -14.44 11.51 4.46
N ALA A 39 -13.63 12.28 5.20
CA ALA A 39 -13.81 12.53 6.62
C ALA A 39 -14.99 13.48 6.94
N ILE A 40 -15.43 14.28 5.99
CA ILE A 40 -16.55 15.23 6.15
C ILE A 40 -17.81 14.84 5.36
N THR A 41 -17.70 13.90 4.44
CA THR A 41 -18.86 13.44 3.63
C THR A 41 -19.68 12.45 4.44
N PRO A 42 -21.02 12.64 4.54
CA PRO A 42 -21.88 11.68 5.22
C PRO A 42 -21.77 10.27 4.59
N GLY A 43 -21.65 9.25 5.43
CA GLY A 43 -21.68 7.85 5.01
C GLY A 43 -23.10 7.39 4.66
N GLN A 44 -23.23 6.21 4.05
CA GLN A 44 -24.52 5.56 3.79
C GLN A 44 -25.06 4.83 5.04
N SER A 45 -24.16 4.23 5.83
CA SER A 45 -24.49 3.41 7.00
C SER A 45 -23.79 3.88 8.27
N THR A 46 -22.78 4.73 8.12
CA THR A 46 -21.99 5.33 9.21
C THR A 46 -22.12 6.85 9.20
N ARG A 47 -21.54 7.51 10.20
CA ARG A 47 -21.56 8.97 10.27
C ARG A 47 -20.79 9.60 9.11
N TRP A 48 -19.64 9.04 8.76
CA TRP A 48 -18.75 9.59 7.76
C TRP A 48 -18.33 8.52 6.73
N LEU A 49 -18.11 8.94 5.50
CA LEU A 49 -17.76 8.04 4.40
C LEU A 49 -16.39 7.36 4.60
N ILE A 50 -15.48 8.00 5.33
CA ILE A 50 -14.18 7.40 5.70
C ILE A 50 -14.32 6.11 6.52
N ASP A 51 -15.44 5.96 7.25
CA ASP A 51 -15.74 4.75 8.03
C ASP A 51 -16.30 3.61 7.17
N GLU A 52 -16.54 3.84 5.88
CA GLU A 52 -17.07 2.87 4.92
C GLU A 52 -16.10 2.57 3.77
N VAL A 53 -15.06 3.36 3.60
CA VAL A 53 -14.13 3.29 2.46
C VAL A 53 -12.75 2.84 2.93
N VAL A 54 -12.13 1.96 2.14
CA VAL A 54 -10.70 1.63 2.24
C VAL A 54 -9.99 2.25 1.05
N VAL A 55 -9.00 3.08 1.31
CA VAL A 55 -8.13 3.69 0.30
C VAL A 55 -6.82 2.92 0.26
N VAL A 56 -6.43 2.46 -0.92
CA VAL A 56 -5.16 1.78 -1.16
C VAL A 56 -4.39 2.56 -2.20
N ALA A 57 -3.15 2.91 -1.88
CA ALA A 57 -2.23 3.52 -2.83
C ALA A 57 -0.97 2.65 -2.94
N MET A 58 -0.64 2.23 -4.13
CA MET A 58 0.51 1.37 -4.42
C MET A 58 0.96 1.53 -5.86
N SER A 59 2.16 1.09 -6.14
CA SER A 59 2.70 0.93 -7.49
C SER A 59 3.01 -0.54 -7.74
N GLU A 60 3.18 -0.93 -9.00
CA GLU A 60 3.47 -2.30 -9.41
C GLU A 60 4.90 -2.73 -9.07
N PHE A 61 5.83 -1.79 -8.96
CA PHE A 61 7.24 -2.04 -8.59
C PHE A 61 7.83 -0.86 -7.82
N GLY A 62 8.94 -1.10 -7.15
CA GLY A 62 9.78 -0.09 -6.51
C GLY A 62 10.91 0.38 -7.41
N ARG A 63 11.81 1.18 -6.84
CA ARG A 63 13.03 1.65 -7.49
C ARG A 63 14.26 1.21 -6.73
N THR A 64 15.34 0.88 -7.47
CA THR A 64 16.62 0.47 -6.88
C THR A 64 17.14 1.48 -5.85
N PRO A 65 17.82 1.05 -4.78
CA PRO A 65 18.44 1.97 -3.82
C PRO A 65 19.55 2.81 -4.48
N LEU A 66 20.26 2.24 -5.44
CA LEU A 66 21.38 2.89 -6.13
C LEU A 66 20.93 3.58 -7.42
N TRP A 67 21.67 4.60 -7.80
CA TRP A 67 21.52 5.27 -9.09
C TRP A 67 22.07 4.39 -10.21
N ASN A 68 21.41 4.41 -11.36
CA ASN A 68 21.94 3.83 -12.59
C ASN A 68 22.84 4.82 -13.35
N GLY A 69 23.46 4.37 -14.45
CA GLY A 69 24.35 5.19 -15.26
C GLY A 69 23.69 6.35 -16.03
N ALA A 70 22.35 6.42 -16.05
CA ALA A 70 21.58 7.47 -16.73
C ALA A 70 21.04 8.54 -15.75
N GLY A 71 21.49 8.56 -14.51
CA GLY A 71 21.01 9.49 -13.49
C GLY A 71 19.59 9.20 -13.01
N GLY A 72 19.13 7.98 -13.16
CA GLY A 72 17.84 7.48 -12.72
C GLY A 72 17.96 6.25 -11.84
N LYS A 73 16.85 5.52 -11.70
CA LYS A 73 16.77 4.28 -10.92
C LYS A 73 15.99 3.23 -11.70
N ASP A 74 16.48 1.99 -11.67
CA ASP A 74 15.83 0.87 -12.33
C ASP A 74 14.72 0.27 -11.46
N HIS A 75 13.97 -0.68 -12.01
CA HIS A 75 12.90 -1.37 -11.29
C HIS A 75 13.45 -2.20 -10.12
N TRP A 76 12.67 -2.28 -9.06
CA TRP A 76 12.99 -3.03 -7.86
C TRP A 76 11.78 -3.84 -7.42
N PRO A 77 11.95 -5.13 -7.03
CA PRO A 77 10.82 -6.00 -6.72
C PRO A 77 10.13 -5.68 -5.37
N PHE A 78 10.73 -4.82 -4.56
CA PHE A 78 10.16 -4.41 -3.28
C PHE A 78 9.55 -3.02 -3.38
N VAL A 79 8.31 -2.88 -2.95
CA VAL A 79 7.55 -1.64 -2.99
C VAL A 79 6.78 -1.46 -1.69
N SER A 80 6.47 -0.22 -1.35
CA SER A 80 5.59 0.11 -0.24
C SER A 80 4.16 0.32 -0.74
N ALA A 81 3.18 -0.09 0.05
CA ALA A 81 1.78 0.23 -0.15
C ALA A 81 1.26 1.03 1.03
N MET A 82 0.35 1.97 0.77
CA MET A 82 -0.39 2.70 1.80
C MET A 82 -1.82 2.21 1.83
N VAL A 83 -2.34 1.93 3.03
CA VAL A 83 -3.72 1.51 3.24
C VAL A 83 -4.31 2.36 4.35
N ALA A 84 -5.47 2.97 4.10
CA ALA A 84 -6.15 3.84 5.06
C ALA A 84 -7.66 3.65 5.00
N GLY A 85 -8.38 4.03 6.07
CA GLY A 85 -9.84 4.03 6.13
C GLY A 85 -10.44 2.93 6.98
N SER A 86 -11.62 2.50 6.61
CA SER A 86 -12.46 1.58 7.40
C SER A 86 -11.78 0.25 7.70
N GLY A 87 -11.82 -0.16 8.97
CA GLY A 87 -11.28 -1.46 9.40
C GLY A 87 -9.75 -1.56 9.37
N VAL A 88 -9.03 -0.49 8.97
CA VAL A 88 -7.57 -0.48 8.92
C VAL A 88 -6.98 -0.11 10.27
N ARG A 89 -6.01 -0.87 10.73
CA ARG A 89 -5.16 -0.54 11.89
C ARG A 89 -4.07 0.45 11.42
N GLY A 90 -4.45 1.72 11.27
CA GLY A 90 -3.59 2.80 10.78
C GLY A 90 -2.62 3.38 11.82
N GLY A 91 -1.93 4.46 11.42
CA GLY A 91 -1.02 5.23 12.27
C GLY A 91 0.31 4.52 12.54
N ARG A 92 0.71 3.56 11.72
CA ARG A 92 1.94 2.79 11.87
C ARG A 92 2.45 2.24 10.54
N SER A 93 3.72 1.86 10.54
CA SER A 93 4.35 1.11 9.46
C SER A 93 4.45 -0.36 9.81
N TYR A 94 4.37 -1.21 8.82
CA TYR A 94 4.48 -2.66 8.90
C TYR A 94 5.59 -3.14 7.97
N GLY A 95 6.28 -4.21 8.39
CA GLY A 95 7.42 -4.72 7.64
C GLY A 95 8.65 -3.84 7.78
N ALA A 96 9.72 -4.26 7.13
CA ALA A 96 10.97 -3.53 7.04
C ALA A 96 11.77 -4.01 5.84
N THR A 97 12.75 -3.24 5.44
CA THR A 97 13.82 -3.63 4.52
C THR A 97 15.16 -3.60 5.23
N ASP A 98 16.15 -4.24 4.63
CA ASP A 98 17.55 -4.01 4.98
C ASP A 98 18.10 -2.76 4.26
N ASP A 99 19.40 -2.50 4.40
CA ASP A 99 20.07 -1.34 3.78
C ASP A 99 20.12 -1.42 2.24
N GLY A 100 19.92 -2.61 1.68
CA GLY A 100 19.78 -2.84 0.23
C GLY A 100 18.35 -2.70 -0.27
N LEU A 101 17.40 -2.26 0.56
CA LEU A 101 15.96 -2.23 0.29
C LEU A 101 15.38 -3.61 -0.07
N ILE A 102 16.00 -4.69 0.45
CA ILE A 102 15.45 -6.04 0.37
C ILE A 102 14.46 -6.22 1.51
N GLY A 103 13.26 -6.70 1.19
CA GLY A 103 12.22 -6.97 2.19
C GLY A 103 12.68 -8.00 3.22
N LYS A 104 12.40 -7.77 4.49
CA LYS A 104 12.60 -8.73 5.57
C LYS A 104 11.36 -9.60 5.74
N LYS A 105 11.54 -10.81 6.23
CA LYS A 105 10.44 -11.64 6.70
C LYS A 105 9.68 -10.94 7.81
N VAL A 106 8.37 -11.15 7.87
CA VAL A 106 7.48 -10.52 8.85
C VAL A 106 6.53 -11.55 9.48
N ASP A 107 6.18 -11.32 10.71
CA ASP A 107 5.05 -11.99 11.32
C ASP A 107 3.75 -11.33 10.83
N TYR A 108 2.86 -12.10 10.22
CA TYR A 108 1.66 -11.56 9.56
C TYR A 108 0.57 -11.06 10.52
N ARG A 109 0.68 -11.37 11.81
CA ARG A 109 -0.26 -10.87 12.83
C ARG A 109 0.16 -9.53 13.40
N SER A 110 1.46 -9.38 13.69
CA SER A 110 2.01 -8.13 14.24
C SER A 110 2.47 -7.15 13.16
N GLY A 111 2.89 -7.66 12.00
CA GLY A 111 3.54 -6.90 10.94
C GLY A 111 4.99 -6.52 11.24
N SER A 112 5.55 -7.07 12.31
CA SER A 112 6.94 -6.81 12.71
C SER A 112 7.91 -7.75 11.99
N PRO A 113 9.15 -7.30 11.70
CA PRO A 113 10.20 -8.18 11.21
C PRO A 113 10.38 -9.39 12.14
N SER A 114 10.53 -10.59 11.56
CA SER A 114 10.64 -11.83 12.31
C SER A 114 11.41 -12.87 11.50
N ASP A 115 12.43 -13.47 12.07
CA ASP A 115 13.22 -14.52 11.41
C ASP A 115 12.40 -15.81 11.19
N THR A 116 11.35 -16.00 11.98
CA THR A 116 10.42 -17.13 11.87
C THR A 116 9.17 -16.78 11.05
N GLY A 117 9.08 -15.55 10.56
CA GLY A 117 7.99 -15.09 9.70
C GLY A 117 8.19 -15.48 8.24
N ASP A 118 7.39 -14.92 7.38
CA ASP A 118 7.41 -15.13 5.93
C ASP A 118 7.61 -13.84 5.16
N MET A 119 8.02 -13.97 3.89
CA MET A 119 8.08 -12.82 2.99
C MET A 119 6.66 -12.36 2.65
N LEU A 120 6.41 -11.06 2.84
CA LEU A 120 5.12 -10.47 2.48
C LEU A 120 5.01 -10.36 0.95
N GLY A 121 4.11 -11.12 0.37
CA GLY A 121 3.75 -11.05 -1.04
C GLY A 121 2.49 -10.22 -1.28
N THR A 122 2.26 -9.90 -2.55
CA THR A 122 1.06 -9.15 -3.00
C THR A 122 -0.22 -9.91 -2.67
N GLU A 123 -0.17 -11.24 -2.74
CA GLU A 123 -1.31 -12.12 -2.44
C GLU A 123 -1.71 -12.06 -0.97
N ASN A 124 -0.74 -11.98 -0.06
CA ASN A 124 -1.01 -11.89 1.38
C ASN A 124 -1.69 -10.56 1.73
N LEU A 125 -1.23 -9.46 1.13
CA LEU A 125 -1.91 -8.16 1.22
C LEU A 125 -3.28 -8.24 0.56
N GLY A 126 -3.40 -8.86 -0.61
CA GLY A 126 -4.66 -9.05 -1.33
C GLY A 126 -5.72 -9.76 -0.49
N VAL A 127 -5.34 -10.83 0.25
CA VAL A 127 -6.26 -11.51 1.19
C VAL A 127 -6.76 -10.55 2.27
N ALA A 128 -5.87 -9.75 2.86
CA ALA A 128 -6.26 -8.78 3.89
C ALA A 128 -7.19 -7.69 3.31
N LEU A 129 -6.94 -7.21 2.10
CA LEU A 129 -7.80 -6.23 1.42
C LEU A 129 -9.18 -6.81 1.08
N LEU A 130 -9.26 -8.07 0.66
CA LEU A 130 -10.55 -8.75 0.45
C LEU A 130 -11.34 -8.84 1.76
N LYS A 131 -10.70 -9.16 2.88
CA LYS A 131 -11.32 -9.16 4.21
C LYS A 131 -11.85 -7.77 4.59
N LEU A 132 -11.08 -6.70 4.39
CA LEU A 132 -11.51 -5.33 4.61
C LEU A 132 -12.73 -4.96 3.75
N GLY A 133 -12.81 -5.48 2.53
CA GLY A 133 -13.97 -5.31 1.64
C GLY A 133 -15.16 -6.23 1.94
N GLY A 134 -15.11 -7.03 3.02
CA GLY A 134 -16.17 -7.98 3.37
C GLY A 134 -16.32 -9.14 2.37
N VAL A 135 -15.27 -9.43 1.60
CA VAL A 135 -15.27 -10.49 0.57
C VAL A 135 -14.55 -11.72 1.12
N ASN A 136 -15.14 -12.91 0.94
CA ASN A 136 -14.46 -14.15 1.29
C ASN A 136 -13.24 -14.37 0.38
N PRO A 137 -12.00 -14.31 0.92
CA PRO A 137 -10.80 -14.40 0.12
C PRO A 137 -10.57 -15.79 -0.49
N ASP A 138 -11.05 -16.87 0.11
CA ASP A 138 -10.86 -18.24 -0.38
C ASP A 138 -11.47 -18.47 -1.77
N ARG A 139 -12.40 -17.62 -2.20
CA ARG A 139 -12.96 -17.66 -3.55
C ARG A 139 -11.99 -17.20 -4.63
N PHE A 140 -10.97 -16.43 -4.26
CA PHE A 140 -10.05 -15.76 -5.19
C PHE A 140 -8.60 -16.15 -4.94
N LEU A 141 -8.21 -16.30 -3.66
CA LEU A 141 -6.86 -16.61 -3.21
C LEU A 141 -6.89 -17.77 -2.19
N PRO A 142 -7.33 -18.98 -2.62
CA PRO A 142 -7.49 -20.12 -1.72
C PRO A 142 -6.15 -20.55 -1.12
N GLY A 143 -6.13 -20.73 0.21
CA GLY A 143 -4.95 -21.22 0.93
C GLY A 143 -3.84 -20.17 1.13
N ILE A 144 -4.01 -18.95 0.68
CA ILE A 144 -3.05 -17.87 0.90
C ILE A 144 -3.26 -17.29 2.30
N GLN A 145 -2.17 -17.20 3.07
CA GLN A 145 -2.20 -16.61 4.41
C GLN A 145 -2.40 -15.09 4.32
N SER A 146 -3.28 -14.57 5.17
CA SER A 146 -3.60 -13.14 5.23
C SER A 146 -2.56 -12.36 6.01
N PHE A 147 -2.24 -11.16 5.55
CA PHE A 147 -1.49 -10.17 6.33
C PHE A 147 -2.40 -9.42 7.29
N ASP A 148 -2.78 -10.08 8.39
CA ASP A 148 -3.78 -9.59 9.33
C ASP A 148 -3.31 -8.39 10.19
N ALA A 149 -2.01 -8.09 10.16
CA ALA A 149 -1.45 -6.94 10.90
C ALA A 149 -2.15 -5.61 10.58
N ILE A 150 -2.64 -5.43 9.35
CA ILE A 150 -3.33 -4.20 8.93
C ILE A 150 -4.81 -4.16 9.34
N LEU A 151 -5.36 -5.26 9.85
CA LEU A 151 -6.77 -5.33 10.22
C LEU A 151 -6.98 -4.81 11.66
N ARG A 152 -8.02 -3.99 11.84
CA ARG A 152 -8.49 -3.60 13.18
C ARG A 152 -9.34 -4.74 13.72
N GLU A 153 -9.07 -5.16 14.96
CA GLU A 153 -9.89 -6.12 15.72
C GLU A 153 -11.22 -5.52 16.12
#